data_3e4ff16c9d4874b4d10af47209a222c9
#
_entry.id   3e4ff16c9d4874b4d10af47209a222c9
#
_cell.length_a   1.000
_cell.length_b   1.000
_cell.length_c   1.000
_cell.angle_alpha   90.00
_cell.angle_beta   90.00
_cell.angle_gamma   90.00
#
_symmetry.space_group_name_H-M   'P 1'
#
loop_
_entity.id
_entity.type
_entity.pdbx_description
1 polymer ?
#
loop_
_entity_poly.entity_id
_entity_poly.type
_entity_poly.pdbx_seq_one_letter_code
_entity_poly.pdbx_strand_id
1 'polypeptide(L)'
;MQLIKKIFTNEDGSTGVLYLISNDLIHDADYLYLIYQKRWNIEVYHKSIKQNTSLAASPTKRVISQANHLFCSLISYCKLELLKIKTATNHFAMKHQLILKANQASYFELLKLQSSLAYKASA
;
A
#
# COMPACT_ATOMS: atom_id res chain seq x y z
N MET A 1 -10.92 10.81 -33.45
CA MET A 1 -11.05 9.95 -32.26
C MET A 1 -10.57 8.55 -32.63
N GLN A 2 -9.64 7.99 -31.87
CA GLN A 2 -9.03 6.69 -32.12
C GLN A 2 -9.59 5.68 -31.12
N LEU A 3 -10.03 4.51 -31.61
CA LEU A 3 -10.47 3.38 -30.81
C LEU A 3 -9.39 2.29 -30.86
N ILE A 4 -8.90 1.90 -29.70
CA ILE A 4 -7.88 0.87 -29.55
C ILE A 4 -8.53 -0.35 -28.88
N LYS A 5 -8.37 -1.52 -29.51
CA LYS A 5 -8.78 -2.80 -28.94
C LYS A 5 -7.53 -3.59 -28.59
N LYS A 6 -7.33 -3.88 -27.29
CA LYS A 6 -6.24 -4.74 -26.80
C LYS A 6 -6.83 -6.05 -26.33
N ILE A 7 -6.32 -7.17 -26.85
CA ILE A 7 -6.70 -8.52 -26.45
C ILE A 7 -5.52 -9.10 -25.67
N PHE A 8 -5.78 -9.67 -24.52
CA PHE A 8 -4.76 -10.34 -23.69
C PHE A 8 -5.30 -11.67 -23.16
N THR A 9 -4.40 -12.59 -22.92
CA THR A 9 -4.71 -13.89 -22.33
C THR A 9 -4.36 -13.86 -20.84
N ASN A 10 -5.31 -14.22 -20.00
CA ASN A 10 -5.13 -14.33 -18.56
C ASN A 10 -4.38 -15.63 -18.21
N GLU A 11 -3.88 -15.73 -16.97
CA GLU A 11 -3.18 -16.92 -16.47
C GLU A 11 -4.03 -18.19 -16.48
N ASP A 12 -5.35 -18.06 -16.40
CA ASP A 12 -6.34 -19.15 -16.47
C ASP A 12 -6.69 -19.58 -17.91
N GLY A 13 -6.04 -18.96 -18.92
CA GLY A 13 -6.30 -19.22 -20.34
C GLY A 13 -7.49 -18.46 -20.91
N SER A 14 -8.24 -17.70 -20.13
CA SER A 14 -9.32 -16.84 -20.61
C SER A 14 -8.79 -15.63 -21.37
N THR A 15 -9.56 -15.14 -22.34
CA THR A 15 -9.21 -13.93 -23.09
C THR A 15 -9.92 -12.72 -22.50
N GLY A 16 -9.14 -11.68 -22.17
CA GLY A 16 -9.65 -10.37 -21.80
C GLY A 16 -9.59 -9.41 -22.99
N VAL A 17 -10.53 -8.49 -23.06
CA VAL A 17 -10.57 -7.44 -24.10
C VAL A 17 -10.69 -6.08 -23.40
N LEU A 18 -9.78 -5.18 -23.76
CA LEU A 18 -9.78 -3.79 -23.31
C LEU A 18 -10.02 -2.87 -24.49
N TYR A 19 -10.98 -1.95 -24.36
CA TYR A 19 -11.22 -0.88 -25.30
C TYR A 19 -10.78 0.45 -24.72
N LEU A 20 -9.93 1.17 -25.44
CA LEU A 20 -9.50 2.52 -25.09
C LEU A 20 -9.92 3.48 -26.19
N ILE A 21 -10.39 4.65 -25.79
CA ILE A 21 -10.74 5.73 -26.70
C ILE A 21 -9.85 6.92 -26.41
N SER A 22 -9.25 7.48 -27.45
CA SER A 22 -8.40 8.67 -27.36
C SER A 22 -8.79 9.70 -28.43
N ASN A 23 -8.62 10.97 -28.09
CA ASN A 23 -8.65 12.09 -29.03
C ASN A 23 -7.26 12.37 -29.63
N ASP A 24 -6.23 11.70 -29.14
CA ASP A 24 -4.89 11.75 -29.70
C ASP A 24 -4.87 10.92 -31.00
N LEU A 25 -4.50 11.56 -32.11
CA LEU A 25 -4.38 10.94 -33.43
C LEU A 25 -2.92 10.85 -33.89
N ILE A 26 -1.98 11.33 -33.06
CA ILE A 26 -0.56 11.43 -33.40
C ILE A 26 0.18 10.17 -32.93
N HIS A 27 -0.14 9.71 -31.71
CA HIS A 27 0.56 8.59 -31.12
C HIS A 27 -0.08 7.25 -31.50
N ASP A 28 0.74 6.20 -31.50
CA ASP A 28 0.29 4.85 -31.79
C ASP A 28 -0.47 4.18 -30.64
N ALA A 29 -1.08 3.05 -30.93
CA ALA A 29 -1.89 2.30 -29.97
C ALA A 29 -1.08 1.81 -28.77
N ASP A 30 0.20 1.43 -28.97
CA ASP A 30 1.03 0.91 -27.89
C ASP A 30 1.46 2.03 -26.94
N TYR A 31 1.75 3.22 -27.44
CA TYR A 31 2.01 4.40 -26.60
C TYR A 31 0.79 4.78 -25.75
N LEU A 32 -0.40 4.82 -26.33
CA LEU A 32 -1.64 5.13 -25.63
C LEU A 32 -1.97 4.07 -24.57
N TYR A 33 -1.70 2.81 -24.86
CA TYR A 33 -1.84 1.73 -23.89
C TYR A 33 -0.84 1.88 -22.72
N LEU A 34 0.38 2.29 -22.99
CA LEU A 34 1.40 2.55 -21.97
C LEU A 34 1.01 3.72 -21.04
N ILE A 35 0.40 4.79 -21.58
CA ILE A 35 -0.18 5.87 -20.78
C ILE A 35 -1.31 5.35 -19.89
N TYR A 36 -2.19 4.52 -20.43
CA TYR A 36 -3.26 3.89 -19.66
C TYR A 36 -2.72 3.04 -18.52
N GLN A 37 -1.69 2.24 -18.75
CA GLN A 37 -1.02 1.46 -17.70
C GLN A 37 -0.42 2.35 -16.61
N LYS A 38 0.21 3.47 -16.98
CA LYS A 38 0.74 4.43 -16.00
C LYS A 38 -0.35 5.04 -15.13
N ARG A 39 -1.55 5.28 -15.70
CA ARG A 39 -2.71 5.75 -14.93
C ARG A 39 -3.10 4.75 -13.84
N TRP A 40 -3.00 3.45 -14.11
CA TRP A 40 -3.30 2.39 -13.14
C TRP A 40 -2.42 2.48 -11.88
N ASN A 41 -1.21 3.01 -11.99
CA ASN A 41 -0.34 3.23 -10.85
C ASN A 41 -0.93 4.19 -9.80
N ILE A 42 -1.82 5.10 -10.21
CA ILE A 42 -2.54 6.00 -9.30
C ILE A 42 -3.51 5.18 -8.43
N GLU A 43 -4.18 4.21 -9.00
CA GLU A 43 -5.10 3.32 -8.26
C GLU A 43 -4.33 2.43 -7.28
N VAL A 44 -3.19 1.89 -7.70
CA VAL A 44 -2.27 1.13 -6.82
C VAL A 44 -1.77 2.00 -5.67
N TYR A 45 -1.41 3.26 -5.95
CA TYR A 45 -1.03 4.23 -4.92
C TYR A 45 -2.16 4.46 -3.90
N HIS A 46 -3.37 4.76 -4.37
CA HIS A 46 -4.52 4.97 -3.48
C HIS A 46 -4.86 3.72 -2.65
N LYS A 47 -4.77 2.54 -3.25
CA LYS A 47 -4.95 1.28 -2.53
C LYS A 47 -3.89 1.12 -1.44
N SER A 48 -2.63 1.34 -1.77
CA SER A 48 -1.52 1.19 -0.84
C SER A 48 -1.60 2.18 0.32
N ILE A 49 -1.88 3.46 0.07
CA ILE A 49 -1.96 4.45 1.14
C ILE A 49 -3.14 4.18 2.07
N LYS A 50 -4.29 3.74 1.56
CA LYS A 50 -5.44 3.37 2.39
C LYS A 50 -5.16 2.14 3.25
N GLN A 51 -4.56 1.10 2.70
CA GLN A 51 -4.39 -0.20 3.37
C GLN A 51 -3.15 -0.26 4.26
N ASN A 52 -2.07 0.40 3.86
CA ASN A 52 -0.79 0.28 4.57
C ASN A 52 -0.50 1.44 5.53
N THR A 53 -1.10 2.62 5.32
CA THR A 53 -0.90 3.79 6.18
C THR A 53 -2.16 4.26 6.90
N SER A 54 -3.23 3.49 6.81
CA SER A 54 -4.50 3.74 7.51
C SER A 54 -5.14 5.11 7.19
N LEU A 55 -4.94 5.62 5.96
CA LEU A 55 -5.45 6.94 5.56
C LEU A 55 -6.96 7.12 5.82
N ALA A 56 -7.74 6.06 5.58
CA ALA A 56 -9.20 6.10 5.75
C ALA A 56 -9.69 5.86 7.20
N ALA A 57 -8.77 5.59 8.13
CA ALA A 57 -9.10 5.18 9.50
C ALA A 57 -8.94 6.32 10.52
N SER A 58 -9.19 7.57 10.13
CA SER A 58 -9.14 8.69 11.07
C SER A 58 -10.30 8.59 12.09
N PRO A 59 -10.01 8.46 13.39
CA PRO A 59 -11.04 8.34 14.42
C PRO A 59 -11.71 9.67 14.76
N THR A 60 -11.23 10.78 14.23
CA THR A 60 -11.64 12.13 14.61
C THR A 60 -12.43 12.81 13.51
N LYS A 61 -13.43 13.62 13.93
CA LYS A 61 -14.23 14.48 13.03
C LYS A 61 -13.69 15.92 12.93
N ARG A 62 -12.68 16.29 13.73
CA ARG A 62 -12.11 17.64 13.72
C ARG A 62 -11.22 17.82 12.48
N VAL A 63 -11.44 18.89 11.71
CA VAL A 63 -10.72 19.17 10.44
C VAL A 63 -9.21 19.18 10.62
N ILE A 64 -8.71 19.87 11.66
CA ILE A 64 -7.27 19.96 11.95
C ILE A 64 -6.68 18.58 12.22
N SER A 65 -7.37 17.75 13.02
CA SER A 65 -6.90 16.40 13.34
C SER A 65 -6.94 15.48 12.12
N GLN A 66 -7.93 15.62 11.25
CA GLN A 66 -8.00 14.89 9.99
C GLN A 66 -6.86 15.30 9.05
N ALA A 67 -6.56 16.60 8.96
CA ALA A 67 -5.43 17.10 8.17
C ALA A 67 -4.10 16.51 8.67
N ASN A 68 -3.86 16.53 9.98
CA ASN A 68 -2.66 15.93 10.57
C ASN A 68 -2.59 14.43 10.30
N HIS A 69 -3.70 13.69 10.41
CA HIS A 69 -3.76 12.26 10.09
C HIS A 69 -3.42 12.01 8.61
N LEU A 70 -3.94 12.83 7.70
CA LEU A 70 -3.61 12.76 6.28
C LEU A 70 -2.10 12.94 6.04
N PHE A 71 -1.50 13.98 6.61
CA PHE A 71 -0.06 14.22 6.48
C PHE A 71 0.78 13.08 7.08
N CYS A 72 0.41 12.56 8.23
CA CYS A 72 1.09 11.40 8.83
C CYS A 72 1.01 10.16 7.91
N SER A 73 -0.15 9.92 7.29
CA SER A 73 -0.33 8.81 6.35
C SER A 73 0.53 8.99 5.09
N LEU A 74 0.62 10.21 4.56
CA LEU A 74 1.49 10.52 3.41
C LEU A 74 2.97 10.32 3.74
N ILE A 75 3.42 10.82 4.89
CA ILE A 75 4.81 10.65 5.36
C ILE A 75 5.13 9.16 5.56
N SER A 76 4.20 8.41 6.13
CA SER A 76 4.34 6.95 6.32
C SER A 76 4.46 6.23 4.97
N TYR A 77 3.65 6.62 3.99
CA TYR A 77 3.74 6.10 2.63
C TYR A 77 5.12 6.37 2.00
N CYS A 78 5.61 7.61 2.10
CA CYS A 78 6.94 7.96 1.58
C CYS A 78 8.05 7.12 2.25
N LYS A 79 7.96 6.90 3.56
CA LYS A 79 8.91 6.02 4.27
C LYS A 79 8.83 4.57 3.78
N LEU A 80 7.64 4.04 3.54
CA LEU A 80 7.45 2.70 2.99
C LEU A 80 8.01 2.59 1.56
N GLU A 81 7.84 3.61 0.71
CA GLU A 81 8.43 3.64 -0.64
C GLU A 81 9.96 3.65 -0.58
N LEU A 82 10.56 4.45 0.30
CA LEU A 82 12.01 4.45 0.49
C LEU A 82 12.54 3.08 0.97
N LEU A 83 11.82 2.42 1.88
CA LEU A 83 12.17 1.08 2.33
C LEU A 83 12.02 0.05 1.20
N LYS A 84 10.95 0.12 0.42
CA LYS A 84 10.73 -0.73 -0.75
C LYS A 84 11.88 -0.66 -1.74
N ILE A 85 12.37 0.56 -2.04
CA ILE A 85 13.53 0.75 -2.93
C ILE A 85 14.78 0.09 -2.34
N LYS A 86 14.99 0.20 -1.01
CA LYS A 86 16.17 -0.37 -0.32
C LYS A 86 16.12 -1.89 -0.17
N THR A 87 14.94 -2.46 0.03
CA THR A 87 14.77 -3.88 0.40
C THR A 87 14.20 -4.74 -0.72
N ALA A 88 13.80 -4.14 -1.84
CA ALA A 88 13.07 -4.80 -2.94
C ALA A 88 11.80 -5.56 -2.47
N THR A 89 11.19 -5.13 -1.35
CA THR A 89 10.04 -5.78 -0.72
C THR A 89 8.80 -4.91 -0.86
N ASN A 90 7.65 -5.48 -1.20
CA ASN A 90 6.41 -4.70 -1.34
C ASN A 90 5.86 -4.22 0.01
N HIS A 91 5.01 -3.19 -0.01
CA HIS A 91 4.46 -2.54 1.20
C HIS A 91 3.66 -3.50 2.09
N PHE A 92 2.94 -4.45 1.51
CA PHE A 92 2.12 -5.42 2.26
C PHE A 92 3.01 -6.38 3.06
N ALA A 93 4.05 -6.91 2.43
CA ALA A 93 5.02 -7.79 3.08
C ALA A 93 5.79 -7.05 4.17
N MET A 94 6.22 -5.80 3.92
CA MET A 94 6.88 -4.97 4.93
C MET A 94 5.99 -4.69 6.13
N LYS A 95 4.72 -4.30 5.89
CA LYS A 95 3.76 -4.09 6.98
C LYS A 95 3.58 -5.35 7.82
N HIS A 96 3.42 -6.50 7.17
CA HIS A 96 3.29 -7.77 7.86
C HIS A 96 4.52 -8.11 8.70
N GLN A 97 5.73 -7.95 8.15
CA GLN A 97 6.98 -8.16 8.89
C GLN A 97 7.13 -7.22 10.10
N LEU A 98 6.76 -5.94 9.95
CA LEU A 98 6.78 -4.98 11.05
C LEU A 98 5.81 -5.37 12.17
N ILE A 99 4.60 -5.80 11.83
CA ILE A 99 3.62 -6.28 12.81
C ILE A 99 4.13 -7.51 13.54
N LEU A 100 4.70 -8.48 12.83
CA LEU A 100 5.26 -9.69 13.44
C LEU A 100 6.38 -9.35 14.43
N LYS A 101 7.32 -8.49 14.03
CA LYS A 101 8.42 -8.06 14.91
C LYS A 101 7.93 -7.27 16.13
N ALA A 102 6.93 -6.39 15.95
CA ALA A 102 6.32 -5.66 17.06
C ALA A 102 5.64 -6.61 18.05
N ASN A 103 4.89 -7.61 17.56
CA ASN A 103 4.25 -8.61 18.41
C ASN A 103 5.27 -9.47 19.16
N GLN A 104 6.36 -9.88 18.51
CA GLN A 104 7.46 -10.60 19.16
C GLN A 104 8.09 -9.76 20.28
N ALA A 105 8.42 -8.50 20.01
CA ALA A 105 8.98 -7.60 21.01
C ALA A 105 8.02 -7.41 22.21
N SER A 106 6.74 -7.19 21.94
CA SER A 106 5.71 -7.06 22.99
C SER A 106 5.60 -8.33 23.84
N TYR A 107 5.67 -9.50 23.23
CA TYR A 107 5.64 -10.77 23.94
C TYR A 107 6.84 -10.95 24.87
N PHE A 108 8.05 -10.61 24.41
CA PHE A 108 9.25 -10.66 25.26
C PHE A 108 9.15 -9.70 26.46
N GLU A 109 8.61 -8.51 26.27
CA GLU A 109 8.39 -7.56 27.38
C GLU A 109 7.36 -8.10 28.40
N LEU A 110 6.28 -8.73 27.93
CA LEU A 110 5.32 -9.38 28.83
C LEU A 110 5.95 -10.50 29.66
N LEU A 111 6.81 -11.34 29.07
CA LEU A 111 7.54 -12.38 29.81
C LEU A 111 8.46 -11.79 30.88
N LYS A 112 9.15 -10.69 30.60
CA LYS A 112 9.97 -9.99 31.61
C LYS A 112 9.11 -9.46 32.76
N LEU A 113 7.96 -8.85 32.45
CA LEU A 113 7.05 -8.37 33.49
C LEU A 113 6.52 -9.51 34.36
N GLN A 114 6.13 -10.64 33.77
CA GLN A 114 5.67 -11.82 34.51
C GLN A 114 6.78 -12.36 35.45
N SER A 115 8.01 -12.48 34.96
CA SER A 115 9.13 -12.94 35.79
C SER A 115 9.45 -11.99 36.95
N SER A 116 9.32 -10.67 36.70
CA SER A 116 9.55 -9.66 37.76
C SER A 116 8.47 -9.68 38.84
N LEU A 117 7.23 -9.97 38.46
CA LEU A 117 6.11 -10.09 39.40
C LEU A 117 6.20 -11.38 40.23
N ALA A 118 6.57 -12.49 39.60
CA ALA A 118 6.80 -13.75 40.29
C ALA A 118 7.92 -13.63 41.36
N TYR A 119 9.00 -12.94 41.03
CA TYR A 119 10.07 -12.66 41.97
C TYR A 119 9.62 -11.82 43.19
N LYS A 120 8.79 -10.78 42.96
CA LYS A 120 8.23 -9.95 44.03
C LYS A 120 7.22 -10.68 44.90
N ALA A 121 6.55 -11.70 44.40
CA ALA A 121 5.56 -12.48 45.17
C ALA A 121 6.24 -13.57 46.02
N SER A 122 7.51 -13.90 45.77
CA SER A 122 8.30 -14.90 46.50
C SER A 122 9.29 -14.30 47.52
N ALA A 123 9.38 -12.98 47.61
CA ALA A 123 10.18 -12.22 48.55
C ALA A 123 9.32 -11.64 49.68
#